data_a5d2c53848acf1c05b6a186ef6f3c892
#
_entry.id   a5d2c53848acf1c05b6a186ef6f3c892
#
_cell.length_a   1.000
_cell.length_b   1.000
_cell.length_c   1.000
_cell.angle_alpha   90.00
_cell.angle_beta   90.00
_cell.angle_gamma   90.00
#
_symmetry.space_group_name_H-M   'P 1'
#
loop_
_entity.id
_entity.type
_entity.pdbx_description
1 polymer ?
#
loop_
_entity_poly.entity_id
_entity_poly.type
_entity_poly.pdbx_seq_one_letter_code
_entity_poly.pdbx_strand_id
1 'polypeptide(L)'
;MKDVTRKLRAEVERLSSWLHNHALPLWLSAGVDAPNNGFFERIGQDGVATDADNRRSRVHPRQIYCFAKAGAMGWRGEWKRTVEAGIEYYDRVYRREDGFYGSLADQDGEMIDHTFDLYNQAFSVFAAAQIAVSIPDRFDEMRQRALGLMNSLVDDYHHPLGGFEEANPPKLPLCSNPHMHLFEAMLAWEAVDPQTEFWSIYADEIANLALTKFIDVKTGALREFFDHDWQPYPGEKGRVVEPGHQFEWSWLMGQWAERRQNDDGMRAAKRLFQIAVDRGVCEKRKVAIMSLYDDFSVHDGLARLWPQTEWIKSALLFALLSKGEERVYYLQSALRAIAALRPFLDTPVKGLWYDKWPEGGTLIDEPAPASTFYHILCACYEAEKAVSEL
;
A
#
# COMPACT_ATOMS: atom_id res chain seq x y z
N MET A 1 -26.81 7.22 -12.37
CA MET A 1 -26.26 5.96 -11.87
C MET A 1 -25.92 4.97 -12.97
N LYS A 2 -26.86 4.41 -13.76
CA LYS A 2 -26.57 3.39 -14.79
C LYS A 2 -25.47 3.78 -15.78
N ASP A 3 -25.39 5.03 -16.25
CA ASP A 3 -24.36 5.48 -17.19
C ASP A 3 -22.97 5.56 -16.55
N VAL A 4 -22.88 6.03 -15.30
CA VAL A 4 -21.62 6.10 -14.56
C VAL A 4 -21.09 4.70 -14.26
N THR A 5 -21.93 3.77 -13.82
CA THR A 5 -21.56 2.37 -13.58
C THR A 5 -21.09 1.68 -14.87
N ARG A 6 -21.76 1.91 -16.00
CA ARG A 6 -21.33 1.38 -17.29
C ARG A 6 -19.94 1.89 -17.71
N LYS A 7 -19.69 3.20 -17.55
CA LYS A 7 -18.38 3.80 -17.82
C LYS A 7 -17.30 3.21 -16.90
N LEU A 8 -17.59 3.08 -15.60
CA LEU A 8 -16.65 2.48 -14.65
C LEU A 8 -16.30 1.04 -15.05
N ARG A 9 -17.29 0.20 -15.40
CA ARG A 9 -17.02 -1.18 -15.86
C ARG A 9 -16.06 -1.22 -17.06
N ALA A 10 -16.27 -0.37 -18.05
CA ALA A 10 -15.41 -0.31 -19.23
C ALA A 10 -13.97 0.14 -18.89
N GLU A 11 -13.79 1.06 -17.94
CA GLU A 11 -12.45 1.47 -17.51
C GLU A 11 -11.77 0.39 -16.66
N VAL A 12 -12.49 -0.30 -15.80
CA VAL A 12 -11.97 -1.42 -15.01
C VAL A 12 -11.58 -2.58 -15.89
N GLU A 13 -12.36 -2.92 -16.92
CA GLU A 13 -12.00 -3.94 -17.93
C GLU A 13 -10.66 -3.61 -18.62
N ARG A 14 -10.41 -2.33 -18.93
CA ARG A 14 -9.13 -1.90 -19.53
C ARG A 14 -7.97 -2.05 -18.56
N LEU A 15 -8.15 -1.65 -17.28
CA LEU A 15 -7.13 -1.80 -16.24
C LEU A 15 -6.83 -3.28 -15.98
N SER A 16 -7.87 -4.11 -15.86
CA SER A 16 -7.75 -5.56 -15.70
C SER A 16 -7.01 -6.20 -16.86
N SER A 17 -7.39 -5.86 -18.11
CA SER A 17 -6.69 -6.33 -19.30
C SER A 17 -5.22 -5.90 -19.32
N TRP A 18 -4.90 -4.65 -18.92
CA TRP A 18 -3.53 -4.18 -18.82
C TRP A 18 -2.74 -4.96 -17.76
N LEU A 19 -3.33 -5.19 -16.58
CA LEU A 19 -2.70 -5.96 -15.51
C LEU A 19 -2.41 -7.40 -15.93
N HIS A 20 -3.44 -8.12 -16.37
CA HIS A 20 -3.36 -9.57 -16.64
C HIS A 20 -2.58 -9.91 -17.90
N ASN A 21 -2.67 -9.08 -18.96
CA ASN A 21 -2.09 -9.39 -20.26
C ASN A 21 -0.74 -8.71 -20.51
N HIS A 22 -0.37 -7.69 -19.71
CA HIS A 22 0.87 -6.95 -19.91
C HIS A 22 1.73 -6.87 -18.64
N ALA A 23 1.22 -6.33 -17.54
CA ALA A 23 2.04 -6.10 -16.34
C ALA A 23 2.49 -7.42 -15.69
N LEU A 24 1.55 -8.30 -15.36
CA LEU A 24 1.90 -9.57 -14.71
C LEU A 24 2.87 -10.44 -15.54
N PRO A 25 2.68 -10.64 -16.86
CA PRO A 25 3.64 -11.38 -17.68
C PRO A 25 5.01 -10.71 -17.75
N LEU A 26 5.06 -9.38 -17.88
CA LEU A 26 6.32 -8.64 -17.93
C LEU A 26 7.10 -8.73 -16.61
N TRP A 27 6.41 -8.47 -15.49
CA TRP A 27 7.05 -8.52 -14.16
C TRP A 27 7.43 -9.94 -13.76
N LEU A 28 6.74 -10.97 -14.25
CA LEU A 28 7.19 -12.36 -14.09
C LEU A 28 8.48 -12.63 -14.87
N SER A 29 8.57 -12.15 -16.11
CA SER A 29 9.70 -12.48 -17.01
C SER A 29 10.92 -11.59 -16.78
N ALA A 30 10.74 -10.30 -16.49
CA ALA A 30 11.81 -9.31 -16.35
C ALA A 30 12.02 -8.83 -14.91
N GLY A 31 10.98 -8.87 -14.06
CA GLY A 31 11.07 -8.42 -12.67
C GLY A 31 11.54 -9.47 -11.68
N VAL A 32 11.53 -10.76 -12.06
CA VAL A 32 12.02 -11.88 -11.26
C VAL A 32 13.48 -12.15 -11.61
N ASP A 33 14.33 -12.16 -10.59
CA ASP A 33 15.73 -12.61 -10.68
C ASP A 33 15.77 -14.15 -10.62
N ALA A 34 15.52 -14.78 -11.76
CA ALA A 34 15.39 -16.23 -11.83
C ALA A 34 16.62 -17.01 -11.35
N PRO A 35 17.88 -16.57 -11.60
CA PRO A 35 19.06 -17.24 -11.06
C PRO A 35 19.12 -17.28 -9.53
N ASN A 36 18.70 -16.22 -8.87
CA ASN A 36 18.78 -16.06 -7.42
C ASN A 36 17.45 -16.34 -6.70
N ASN A 37 16.32 -16.44 -7.44
CA ASN A 37 14.95 -16.54 -6.93
C ASN A 37 14.45 -15.28 -6.19
N GLY A 38 15.09 -14.13 -6.42
CA GLY A 38 14.72 -12.85 -5.85
C GLY A 38 13.89 -11.98 -6.81
N PHE A 39 13.80 -10.69 -6.49
CA PHE A 39 13.12 -9.71 -7.33
C PHE A 39 14.00 -8.49 -7.55
N PHE A 40 14.00 -7.97 -8.78
CA PHE A 40 14.71 -6.75 -9.13
C PHE A 40 14.01 -5.52 -8.55
N GLU A 41 14.77 -4.46 -8.28
CA GLU A 41 14.25 -3.18 -7.74
C GLU A 41 13.39 -2.44 -8.75
N ARG A 42 13.72 -2.53 -10.03
CA ARG A 42 13.06 -1.80 -11.11
C ARG A 42 13.32 -2.40 -12.48
N ILE A 43 12.46 -2.05 -13.43
CA ILE A 43 12.60 -2.39 -14.84
C ILE A 43 12.71 -1.08 -15.63
N GLY A 44 13.73 -0.97 -16.50
CA GLY A 44 13.88 0.16 -17.41
C GLY A 44 12.71 0.31 -18.38
N GLN A 45 12.48 1.52 -18.92
CA GLN A 45 11.40 1.76 -19.88
C GLN A 45 11.60 1.01 -21.22
N ASP A 46 12.76 0.38 -21.41
CA ASP A 46 13.07 -0.58 -22.48
C ASP A 46 12.62 -2.02 -22.18
N GLY A 47 12.10 -2.28 -20.98
CA GLY A 47 11.67 -3.62 -20.54
C GLY A 47 12.75 -4.48 -19.93
N VAL A 48 13.96 -3.94 -19.70
CA VAL A 48 15.10 -4.66 -19.11
C VAL A 48 15.22 -4.31 -17.63
N ALA A 49 15.42 -5.32 -16.78
CA ALA A 49 15.64 -5.10 -15.34
C ALA A 49 16.97 -4.39 -15.08
N THR A 50 17.01 -3.58 -14.02
CA THR A 50 18.26 -2.99 -13.52
C THR A 50 18.87 -3.92 -12.47
N ASP A 51 19.85 -4.73 -12.85
CA ASP A 51 20.46 -5.74 -11.99
C ASP A 51 21.54 -5.20 -11.05
N ALA A 52 22.11 -4.04 -11.37
CA ALA A 52 23.17 -3.38 -10.59
C ALA A 52 22.67 -2.69 -9.29
N ASP A 53 21.36 -2.66 -9.05
CA ASP A 53 20.81 -2.01 -7.85
C ASP A 53 20.93 -2.92 -6.62
N ASN A 54 21.29 -2.33 -5.48
CA ASN A 54 21.07 -2.97 -4.19
C ASN A 54 19.56 -3.19 -3.96
N ARG A 55 19.20 -4.26 -3.26
CA ARG A 55 17.83 -4.77 -3.16
C ARG A 55 17.25 -4.47 -1.79
N ARG A 56 16.22 -3.63 -1.75
CA ARG A 56 15.51 -3.31 -0.52
C ARG A 56 14.62 -4.48 -0.09
N SER A 57 14.71 -4.82 1.19
CA SER A 57 13.92 -5.88 1.81
C SER A 57 12.43 -5.79 1.47
N ARG A 58 11.84 -4.59 1.57
CA ARG A 58 10.40 -4.33 1.33
C ARG A 58 9.89 -4.66 -0.08
N VAL A 59 10.77 -4.77 -1.06
CA VAL A 59 10.37 -5.13 -2.43
C VAL A 59 9.92 -6.59 -2.49
N HIS A 60 10.60 -7.48 -1.78
CA HIS A 60 10.34 -8.91 -1.82
C HIS A 60 8.93 -9.28 -1.32
N PRO A 61 8.50 -8.93 -0.10
CA PRO A 61 7.15 -9.26 0.37
C PRO A 61 6.07 -8.58 -0.48
N ARG A 62 6.32 -7.39 -1.04
CA ARG A 62 5.38 -6.75 -1.97
C ARG A 62 5.23 -7.54 -3.28
N GLN A 63 6.32 -8.01 -3.87
CA GLN A 63 6.27 -8.82 -5.09
C GLN A 63 5.64 -10.20 -4.81
N ILE A 64 5.99 -10.85 -3.70
CA ILE A 64 5.37 -12.08 -3.24
C ILE A 64 3.86 -11.89 -3.10
N TYR A 65 3.43 -10.81 -2.44
CA TYR A 65 2.02 -10.44 -2.34
C TYR A 65 1.37 -10.30 -3.72
N CYS A 66 2.01 -9.57 -4.64
CA CYS A 66 1.46 -9.34 -5.98
C CYS A 66 1.22 -10.66 -6.74
N PHE A 67 2.18 -11.56 -6.76
CA PHE A 67 2.02 -12.84 -7.46
C PHE A 67 1.03 -13.77 -6.75
N ALA A 68 1.02 -13.82 -5.42
CA ALA A 68 0.05 -14.57 -4.66
C ALA A 68 -1.38 -14.05 -4.92
N LYS A 69 -1.58 -12.73 -4.88
CA LYS A 69 -2.86 -12.09 -5.16
C LYS A 69 -3.31 -12.31 -6.60
N ALA A 70 -2.40 -12.21 -7.58
CA ALA A 70 -2.68 -12.50 -8.99
C ALA A 70 -3.19 -13.94 -9.17
N GLY A 71 -2.60 -14.92 -8.47
CA GLY A 71 -3.08 -16.29 -8.45
C GLY A 71 -4.51 -16.41 -7.90
N ALA A 72 -4.80 -15.72 -6.80
CA ALA A 72 -6.16 -15.67 -6.22
C ALA A 72 -7.18 -14.98 -7.15
N MET A 73 -6.73 -14.02 -7.98
CA MET A 73 -7.54 -13.38 -9.04
C MET A 73 -7.73 -14.28 -10.28
N GLY A 74 -7.14 -15.46 -10.30
CA GLY A 74 -7.27 -16.43 -11.41
C GLY A 74 -6.26 -16.27 -12.54
N TRP A 75 -5.20 -15.46 -12.34
CA TRP A 75 -4.12 -15.39 -13.32
C TRP A 75 -3.36 -16.71 -13.42
N ARG A 76 -3.10 -17.17 -14.67
CA ARG A 76 -2.58 -18.52 -14.96
C ARG A 76 -1.07 -18.58 -15.21
N GLY A 77 -0.31 -17.51 -14.90
CA GLY A 77 1.16 -17.53 -14.96
C GLY A 77 1.76 -18.38 -13.84
N GLU A 78 3.10 -18.51 -13.83
CA GLU A 78 3.87 -19.31 -12.86
C GLU A 78 3.94 -18.65 -11.47
N TRP A 79 2.81 -18.08 -11.01
CA TRP A 79 2.76 -17.28 -9.78
C TRP A 79 3.11 -18.10 -8.54
N LYS A 80 2.64 -19.35 -8.42
CA LYS A 80 2.84 -20.17 -7.22
C LYS A 80 4.34 -20.48 -7.01
N ARG A 81 5.03 -20.91 -8.08
CA ARG A 81 6.47 -21.14 -8.05
C ARG A 81 7.25 -19.87 -7.70
N THR A 82 6.84 -18.73 -8.26
CA THR A 82 7.46 -17.44 -8.00
C THR A 82 7.29 -17.02 -6.54
N VAL A 83 6.12 -17.24 -5.96
CA VAL A 83 5.84 -16.97 -4.54
C VAL A 83 6.70 -17.87 -3.65
N GLU A 84 6.75 -19.17 -3.90
CA GLU A 84 7.51 -20.14 -3.11
C GLU A 84 9.02 -19.82 -3.14
N ALA A 85 9.58 -19.59 -4.33
CA ALA A 85 10.99 -19.21 -4.51
C ALA A 85 11.30 -17.86 -3.86
N GLY A 86 10.40 -16.88 -4.00
CA GLY A 86 10.54 -15.56 -3.38
C GLY A 86 10.57 -15.61 -1.85
N ILE A 87 9.76 -16.46 -1.23
CA ILE A 87 9.75 -16.66 0.24
C ILE A 87 11.11 -17.25 0.69
N GLU A 88 11.59 -18.28 0.00
CA GLU A 88 12.89 -18.90 0.32
C GLU A 88 14.05 -17.90 0.20
N TYR A 89 14.05 -17.09 -0.86
CA TYR A 89 15.04 -16.03 -1.04
C TYR A 89 14.94 -14.99 0.09
N TYR A 90 13.73 -14.52 0.39
CA TYR A 90 13.49 -13.49 1.39
C TYR A 90 13.97 -13.91 2.78
N ASP A 91 13.69 -15.17 3.16
CA ASP A 91 14.16 -15.72 4.43
C ASP A 91 15.67 -15.90 4.48
N ARG A 92 16.26 -16.43 3.41
CA ARG A 92 17.71 -16.65 3.35
C ARG A 92 18.49 -15.35 3.42
N VAL A 93 18.01 -14.31 2.74
CA VAL A 93 18.78 -13.07 2.54
C VAL A 93 18.52 -12.05 3.64
N TYR A 94 17.28 -11.89 4.07
CA TYR A 94 16.91 -10.77 4.96
C TYR A 94 16.58 -11.16 6.38
N ARG A 95 16.37 -12.45 6.68
CA ARG A 95 16.00 -12.85 8.04
C ARG A 95 17.22 -12.80 8.95
N ARG A 96 17.09 -12.06 10.05
CA ARG A 96 18.08 -11.90 11.09
C ARG A 96 17.95 -13.02 12.14
N GLU A 97 18.96 -13.14 13.00
CA GLU A 97 18.98 -14.12 14.11
C GLU A 97 17.87 -13.90 15.13
N ASP A 98 17.43 -12.63 15.32
CA ASP A 98 16.31 -12.26 16.19
C ASP A 98 14.93 -12.51 15.57
N GLY A 99 14.88 -13.00 14.34
CA GLY A 99 13.65 -13.33 13.62
C GLY A 99 13.03 -12.19 12.81
N PHE A 100 13.50 -10.95 12.97
CA PHE A 100 13.12 -9.82 12.13
C PHE A 100 13.81 -9.83 10.77
N TYR A 101 13.42 -8.92 9.89
CA TYR A 101 14.02 -8.76 8.57
C TYR A 101 14.84 -7.47 8.51
N GLY A 102 16.06 -7.55 8.00
CA GLY A 102 16.91 -6.40 7.72
C GLY A 102 16.44 -5.58 6.54
N SER A 103 17.18 -4.54 6.18
CA SER A 103 16.70 -3.48 5.29
C SER A 103 17.20 -3.57 3.86
N LEU A 104 18.44 -3.99 3.64
CA LEU A 104 19.08 -3.92 2.32
C LEU A 104 20.02 -5.10 2.09
N ALA A 105 20.02 -5.65 0.89
CA ALA A 105 21.02 -6.58 0.39
C ALA A 105 21.69 -6.04 -0.88
N ASP A 106 22.87 -6.53 -1.19
CA ASP A 106 23.50 -6.27 -2.46
C ASP A 106 22.90 -7.15 -3.59
N GLN A 107 23.46 -7.04 -4.78
CA GLN A 107 22.99 -7.77 -5.96
C GLN A 107 23.30 -9.28 -5.88
N ASP A 108 24.26 -9.68 -5.07
CA ASP A 108 24.65 -11.08 -4.87
C ASP A 108 23.81 -11.76 -3.78
N GLY A 109 22.96 -11.00 -3.09
CA GLY A 109 22.07 -11.49 -2.03
C GLY A 109 22.75 -11.56 -0.66
N GLU A 110 23.80 -10.77 -0.44
CA GLU A 110 24.40 -10.59 0.88
C GLU A 110 23.76 -9.39 1.58
N MET A 111 23.27 -9.57 2.81
CA MET A 111 22.66 -8.49 3.58
C MET A 111 23.71 -7.47 4.02
N ILE A 112 23.60 -6.25 3.51
CA ILE A 112 24.52 -5.14 3.75
C ILE A 112 23.99 -4.09 4.73
N ASP A 113 22.68 -4.09 4.99
CA ASP A 113 22.06 -3.28 6.04
C ASP A 113 21.10 -4.13 6.87
N HIS A 114 21.49 -4.39 8.12
CA HIS A 114 20.74 -5.17 9.09
C HIS A 114 19.77 -4.33 9.93
N THR A 115 19.62 -3.04 9.63
CA THR A 115 18.78 -2.12 10.42
C THR A 115 17.33 -2.62 10.41
N PHE A 116 16.72 -2.62 11.60
CA PHE A 116 15.28 -2.84 11.74
C PHE A 116 14.51 -1.66 11.13
N ASP A 117 13.42 -2.00 10.45
CA ASP A 117 12.48 -1.03 9.89
C ASP A 117 11.07 -1.64 10.05
N LEU A 118 10.21 -1.00 10.86
CA LEU A 118 8.84 -1.45 11.13
C LEU A 118 8.03 -1.64 9.85
N TYR A 119 8.26 -0.79 8.86
CA TYR A 119 7.62 -0.87 7.55
C TYR A 119 7.92 -2.19 6.81
N ASN A 120 9.18 -2.67 6.88
CA ASN A 120 9.55 -3.95 6.28
C ASN A 120 8.84 -5.12 6.98
N GLN A 121 8.73 -5.08 8.32
CA GLN A 121 8.03 -6.10 9.10
C GLN A 121 6.53 -6.13 8.76
N ALA A 122 5.89 -4.97 8.63
CA ALA A 122 4.48 -4.85 8.28
C ALA A 122 4.18 -5.56 6.94
N PHE A 123 5.00 -5.35 5.91
CA PHE A 123 4.84 -6.03 4.63
C PHE A 123 5.09 -7.54 4.70
N SER A 124 5.97 -8.01 5.59
CA SER A 124 6.18 -9.45 5.81
C SER A 124 4.92 -10.11 6.39
N VAL A 125 4.30 -9.47 7.38
CA VAL A 125 3.03 -9.92 7.97
C VAL A 125 1.89 -9.86 6.96
N PHE A 126 1.82 -8.80 6.16
CA PHE A 126 0.79 -8.60 5.14
C PHE A 126 0.88 -9.64 4.00
N ALA A 127 2.08 -9.88 3.47
CA ALA A 127 2.30 -10.89 2.43
C ALA A 127 1.91 -12.28 2.91
N ALA A 128 2.22 -12.63 4.17
CA ALA A 128 1.86 -13.92 4.76
C ALA A 128 0.34 -14.16 4.75
N ALA A 129 -0.48 -13.12 5.02
CA ALA A 129 -1.94 -13.22 4.92
C ALA A 129 -2.39 -13.57 3.50
N GLN A 130 -1.82 -12.92 2.48
CA GLN A 130 -2.18 -13.21 1.10
C GLN A 130 -1.72 -14.59 0.65
N ILE A 131 -0.55 -15.07 1.10
CA ILE A 131 -0.07 -16.43 0.82
C ILE A 131 -1.04 -17.46 1.42
N ALA A 132 -1.48 -17.26 2.66
CA ALA A 132 -2.45 -18.13 3.35
C ALA A 132 -3.76 -18.25 2.56
N VAL A 133 -4.22 -17.18 1.94
CA VAL A 133 -5.42 -17.19 1.05
C VAL A 133 -5.14 -17.92 -0.26
N SER A 134 -4.00 -17.67 -0.89
CA SER A 134 -3.71 -18.15 -2.26
C SER A 134 -3.19 -19.57 -2.30
N ILE A 135 -2.56 -20.05 -1.21
CA ILE A 135 -1.99 -21.38 -1.04
C ILE A 135 -2.51 -21.96 0.28
N PRO A 136 -3.76 -22.49 0.33
CA PRO A 136 -4.40 -22.93 1.58
C PRO A 136 -3.58 -23.96 2.36
N ASP A 137 -2.81 -24.81 1.70
CA ASP A 137 -1.94 -25.80 2.35
C ASP A 137 -0.83 -25.16 3.21
N ARG A 138 -0.54 -23.88 3.01
CA ARG A 138 0.42 -23.11 3.80
C ARG A 138 -0.23 -22.21 4.86
N PHE A 139 -1.53 -22.29 5.07
CA PHE A 139 -2.25 -21.42 6.00
C PHE A 139 -1.63 -21.44 7.40
N ASP A 140 -1.49 -22.61 8.00
CA ASP A 140 -0.99 -22.75 9.37
C ASP A 140 0.47 -22.27 9.50
N GLU A 141 1.31 -22.55 8.50
CA GLU A 141 2.69 -22.07 8.46
C GLU A 141 2.73 -20.53 8.43
N MET A 142 1.97 -19.92 7.53
CA MET A 142 1.94 -18.46 7.38
C MET A 142 1.35 -17.76 8.61
N ARG A 143 0.33 -18.37 9.21
CA ARG A 143 -0.27 -17.89 10.45
C ARG A 143 0.72 -17.92 11.61
N GLN A 144 1.43 -19.02 11.82
CA GLN A 144 2.46 -19.14 12.86
C GLN A 144 3.59 -18.14 12.64
N ARG A 145 4.04 -17.97 11.40
CA ARG A 145 5.06 -16.99 11.02
C ARG A 145 4.63 -15.56 11.33
N ALA A 146 3.42 -15.17 10.92
CA ALA A 146 2.89 -13.83 11.18
C ALA A 146 2.69 -13.57 12.68
N LEU A 147 2.12 -14.52 13.44
CA LEU A 147 1.98 -14.41 14.88
C LEU A 147 3.33 -14.34 15.60
N GLY A 148 4.31 -15.15 15.18
CA GLY A 148 5.66 -15.11 15.74
C GLY A 148 6.31 -13.74 15.56
N LEU A 149 6.28 -13.19 14.34
CA LEU A 149 6.83 -11.87 14.06
C LEU A 149 6.09 -10.77 14.83
N MET A 150 4.76 -10.82 14.89
CA MET A 150 3.97 -9.85 15.64
C MET A 150 4.18 -9.92 17.15
N ASN A 151 4.31 -11.13 17.73
CA ASN A 151 4.64 -11.27 19.15
C ASN A 151 6.00 -10.64 19.46
N SER A 152 7.03 -10.90 18.63
CA SER A 152 8.34 -10.23 18.79
C SER A 152 8.24 -8.71 18.65
N LEU A 153 7.40 -8.19 17.74
CA LEU A 153 7.14 -6.75 17.63
C LEU A 153 6.50 -6.18 18.91
N VAL A 154 5.54 -6.91 19.49
CA VAL A 154 4.89 -6.51 20.74
C VAL A 154 5.88 -6.54 21.91
N ASP A 155 6.71 -7.55 21.99
CA ASP A 155 7.67 -7.69 23.10
C ASP A 155 8.79 -6.64 23.04
N ASP A 156 9.31 -6.31 21.85
CA ASP A 156 10.53 -5.53 21.69
C ASP A 156 10.27 -4.07 21.23
N TYR A 157 9.14 -3.80 20.58
CA TYR A 157 8.89 -2.52 19.88
C TYR A 157 7.53 -1.88 20.21
N HIS A 158 6.71 -2.46 21.09
CA HIS A 158 5.43 -1.85 21.44
C HIS A 158 5.62 -0.52 22.17
N HIS A 159 4.98 0.54 21.65
CA HIS A 159 5.12 1.87 22.23
C HIS A 159 4.23 2.04 23.48
N PRO A 160 4.72 2.67 24.57
CA PRO A 160 3.96 2.79 25.84
C PRO A 160 2.60 3.48 25.71
N LEU A 161 2.42 4.34 24.71
CA LEU A 161 1.17 5.08 24.44
C LEU A 161 0.35 4.46 23.30
N GLY A 162 0.65 3.22 22.90
CA GLY A 162 0.05 2.51 21.78
C GLY A 162 0.80 2.70 20.46
N GLY A 163 0.67 1.73 19.57
CA GLY A 163 1.47 1.63 18.37
C GLY A 163 2.86 1.05 18.62
N PHE A 164 3.81 1.35 17.76
CA PHE A 164 5.12 0.70 17.75
C PHE A 164 6.26 1.69 17.55
N GLU A 165 7.40 1.39 18.15
CA GLU A 165 8.68 2.06 17.87
C GLU A 165 9.20 1.62 16.49
N GLU A 166 9.90 2.54 15.82
CA GLU A 166 10.50 2.25 14.50
C GLU A 166 11.97 1.83 14.59
N ALA A 167 12.52 1.86 15.80
CA ALA A 167 13.90 1.46 16.12
C ALA A 167 14.04 1.08 17.60
N ASN A 168 15.06 0.28 17.93
CA ASN A 168 15.49 0.01 19.29
C ASN A 168 17.01 0.21 19.38
N PRO A 169 17.53 1.22 20.12
CA PRO A 169 16.76 2.18 20.92
C PRO A 169 15.88 3.12 20.08
N PRO A 170 14.80 3.70 20.68
CA PRO A 170 13.85 4.56 19.97
C PRO A 170 14.50 5.72 19.23
N LYS A 171 14.00 6.01 18.03
CA LYS A 171 14.45 7.13 17.18
C LYS A 171 13.26 7.98 16.75
N LEU A 172 13.49 9.27 16.57
CA LEU A 172 12.50 10.23 16.11
C LEU A 172 12.81 10.76 14.71
N PRO A 173 11.77 11.17 13.98
CA PRO A 173 10.34 11.13 14.33
C PRO A 173 9.77 9.73 14.23
N LEU A 174 8.67 9.48 14.97
CA LEU A 174 7.77 8.38 14.68
C LEU A 174 6.89 8.74 13.46
N CYS A 175 6.45 7.75 12.68
CA CYS A 175 5.73 7.96 11.43
C CYS A 175 4.37 7.25 11.40
N SER A 176 3.38 7.88 10.77
CA SER A 176 2.08 7.23 10.51
C SER A 176 2.20 6.09 9.49
N ASN A 177 3.13 6.19 8.54
CA ASN A 177 3.25 5.30 7.39
C ASN A 177 3.53 3.82 7.76
N PRO A 178 4.49 3.45 8.62
CA PRO A 178 4.66 2.05 9.03
C PRO A 178 3.43 1.49 9.75
N HIS A 179 2.77 2.32 10.57
CA HIS A 179 1.54 1.96 11.27
C HIS A 179 0.37 1.71 10.32
N MET A 180 0.27 2.47 9.23
CA MET A 180 -0.71 2.27 8.17
C MET A 180 -0.61 0.87 7.56
N HIS A 181 0.59 0.45 7.17
CA HIS A 181 0.79 -0.87 6.59
C HIS A 181 0.67 -2.01 7.61
N LEU A 182 1.02 -1.75 8.88
CA LEU A 182 0.75 -2.72 9.93
C LEU A 182 -0.76 -2.86 10.17
N PHE A 183 -1.51 -1.75 10.14
CA PHE A 183 -2.97 -1.77 10.19
C PHE A 183 -3.58 -2.55 9.01
N GLU A 184 -3.07 -2.32 7.80
CA GLU A 184 -3.47 -3.08 6.61
C GLU A 184 -3.23 -4.59 6.80
N ALA A 185 -2.07 -4.96 7.36
CA ALA A 185 -1.74 -6.35 7.66
C ALA A 185 -2.68 -6.96 8.71
N MET A 186 -3.02 -6.22 9.77
CA MET A 186 -3.96 -6.69 10.79
C MET A 186 -5.36 -6.88 10.22
N LEU A 187 -5.86 -5.94 9.41
CA LEU A 187 -7.16 -6.08 8.75
C LEU A 187 -7.20 -7.24 7.75
N ALA A 188 -6.09 -7.50 7.06
CA ALA A 188 -5.97 -8.65 6.16
C ALA A 188 -6.03 -9.97 6.94
N TRP A 189 -5.27 -10.11 8.02
CA TRP A 189 -5.30 -11.31 8.86
C TRP A 189 -6.64 -11.50 9.56
N GLU A 190 -7.26 -10.45 10.06
CA GLU A 190 -8.61 -10.53 10.66
C GLU A 190 -9.63 -11.12 9.67
N ALA A 191 -9.52 -10.79 8.38
CA ALA A 191 -10.39 -11.35 7.35
C ALA A 191 -10.10 -12.83 7.04
N VAL A 192 -8.86 -13.27 7.19
CA VAL A 192 -8.38 -14.62 6.86
C VAL A 192 -8.48 -15.57 8.03
N ASP A 193 -8.26 -15.08 9.24
CA ASP A 193 -8.25 -15.84 10.51
C ASP A 193 -9.10 -15.13 11.58
N PRO A 194 -10.43 -15.04 11.38
CA PRO A 194 -11.32 -14.29 12.26
C PRO A 194 -11.49 -14.88 13.67
N GLN A 195 -10.99 -16.09 13.91
CA GLN A 195 -11.04 -16.75 15.21
C GLN A 195 -9.89 -16.31 16.13
N THR A 196 -8.85 -15.66 15.61
CA THR A 196 -7.71 -15.19 16.37
C THR A 196 -7.90 -13.70 16.70
N GLU A 197 -8.32 -13.42 17.95
CA GLU A 197 -8.59 -12.07 18.43
C GLU A 197 -7.36 -11.13 18.38
N PHE A 198 -6.16 -11.68 18.34
CA PHE A 198 -4.90 -10.92 18.24
C PHE A 198 -4.95 -9.89 17.12
N TRP A 199 -5.45 -10.28 15.95
CA TRP A 199 -5.50 -9.40 14.77
C TRP A 199 -6.43 -8.21 14.97
N SER A 200 -7.61 -8.44 15.54
CA SER A 200 -8.58 -7.39 15.83
C SER A 200 -8.11 -6.45 16.94
N ILE A 201 -7.43 -6.96 17.97
CA ILE A 201 -6.88 -6.15 19.06
C ILE A 201 -5.90 -5.10 18.51
N TYR A 202 -4.92 -5.51 17.69
CA TYR A 202 -3.94 -4.57 17.14
C TYR A 202 -4.50 -3.72 16.01
N ALA A 203 -5.48 -4.20 15.24
CA ALA A 203 -6.22 -3.34 14.32
C ALA A 203 -6.95 -2.22 15.07
N ASP A 204 -7.62 -2.54 16.17
CA ASP A 204 -8.34 -1.56 17.00
C ASP A 204 -7.38 -0.57 17.67
N GLU A 205 -6.23 -1.03 18.15
CA GLU A 205 -5.20 -0.17 18.74
C GLU A 205 -4.70 0.87 17.72
N ILE A 206 -4.30 0.43 16.53
CA ILE A 206 -3.77 1.34 15.50
C ILE A 206 -4.87 2.29 14.98
N ALA A 207 -6.10 1.82 14.81
CA ALA A 207 -7.23 2.67 14.45
C ALA A 207 -7.51 3.75 15.50
N ASN A 208 -7.47 3.38 16.79
CA ASN A 208 -7.64 4.33 17.89
C ASN A 208 -6.48 5.32 17.98
N LEU A 209 -5.24 4.87 17.74
CA LEU A 209 -4.06 5.75 17.65
C LEU A 209 -4.23 6.76 16.51
N ALA A 210 -4.68 6.33 15.35
CA ALA A 210 -4.97 7.23 14.23
C ALA A 210 -6.04 8.26 14.57
N LEU A 211 -7.16 7.83 15.16
CA LEU A 211 -8.27 8.72 15.55
C LEU A 211 -7.88 9.74 16.62
N THR A 212 -7.01 9.38 17.56
CA THR A 212 -6.71 10.21 18.73
C THR A 212 -5.42 11.00 18.61
N LYS A 213 -4.48 10.58 17.76
CA LYS A 213 -3.14 11.13 17.65
C LYS A 213 -2.76 11.58 16.24
N PHE A 214 -3.01 10.76 15.22
CA PHE A 214 -2.56 11.08 13.87
C PHE A 214 -3.45 12.09 13.16
N ILE A 215 -4.77 12.01 13.39
CA ILE A 215 -5.76 12.93 12.81
C ILE A 215 -5.83 14.20 13.63
N ASP A 216 -5.49 15.32 13.00
CA ASP A 216 -5.60 16.65 13.62
C ASP A 216 -7.07 17.02 13.88
N VAL A 217 -7.40 17.30 15.13
CA VAL A 217 -8.78 17.59 15.57
C VAL A 217 -9.39 18.82 14.87
N LYS A 218 -8.58 19.81 14.47
CA LYS A 218 -9.05 21.07 13.88
C LYS A 218 -9.34 20.92 12.40
N THR A 219 -8.45 20.25 11.66
CA THR A 219 -8.54 20.13 10.22
C THR A 219 -9.19 18.82 9.77
N GLY A 220 -9.03 17.78 10.55
CA GLY A 220 -9.40 16.41 10.23
C GLY A 220 -8.40 15.73 9.29
N ALA A 221 -7.25 16.35 9.02
CA ALA A 221 -6.18 15.75 8.22
C ALA A 221 -5.28 14.85 9.08
N LEU A 222 -4.80 13.77 8.51
CA LEU A 222 -3.82 12.89 9.12
C LEU A 222 -2.41 13.43 8.84
N ARG A 223 -1.58 13.54 9.89
CA ARG A 223 -0.19 13.99 9.83
C ARG A 223 0.76 12.82 9.65
N GLU A 224 1.98 13.10 9.19
CA GLU A 224 2.96 12.07 8.86
C GLU A 224 3.96 11.80 9.99
N PHE A 225 4.37 12.83 10.77
CA PHE A 225 5.52 12.76 11.65
C PHE A 225 5.19 13.24 13.07
N PHE A 226 5.67 12.47 14.06
CA PHE A 226 5.33 12.67 15.47
C PHE A 226 6.58 12.59 16.36
N ASP A 227 6.49 13.20 17.54
CA ASP A 227 7.41 12.96 18.63
C ASP A 227 7.04 11.69 19.42
N HIS A 228 7.78 11.42 20.51
CA HIS A 228 7.57 10.23 21.32
C HIS A 228 6.28 10.25 22.17
N ASP A 229 5.61 11.40 22.30
CA ASP A 229 4.31 11.53 22.94
C ASP A 229 3.15 11.54 21.94
N TRP A 230 3.44 11.18 20.70
CA TRP A 230 2.51 11.24 19.57
C TRP A 230 1.95 12.65 19.32
N GLN A 231 2.75 13.71 19.68
CA GLN A 231 2.43 15.06 19.25
C GLN A 231 3.06 15.32 17.87
N PRO A 232 2.50 16.23 17.06
CA PRO A 232 3.12 16.60 15.80
C PRO A 232 4.60 16.95 15.99
N TYR A 233 5.48 16.37 15.18
CA TYR A 233 6.91 16.59 15.28
C TYR A 233 7.24 18.10 15.15
N PRO A 234 8.21 18.63 15.89
CA PRO A 234 8.55 20.07 15.84
C PRO A 234 8.95 20.54 14.44
N GLY A 235 8.59 21.79 14.13
CA GLY A 235 8.95 22.45 12.87
C GLY A 235 8.08 22.02 11.68
N GLU A 236 8.57 22.25 10.46
CA GLU A 236 7.83 22.00 9.23
C GLU A 236 7.48 20.53 9.03
N LYS A 237 8.34 19.64 9.50
CA LYS A 237 8.16 18.20 9.33
C LYS A 237 6.84 17.70 9.95
N GLY A 238 6.48 18.17 11.15
CA GLY A 238 5.21 17.81 11.80
C GLY A 238 3.97 18.44 11.18
N ARG A 239 4.14 19.32 10.18
CA ARG A 239 3.05 19.93 9.44
C ARG A 239 2.68 19.18 8.17
N VAL A 240 3.50 18.19 7.77
CA VAL A 240 3.32 17.46 6.51
C VAL A 240 2.07 16.60 6.54
N VAL A 241 1.31 16.67 5.43
CA VAL A 241 0.10 15.90 5.15
C VAL A 241 0.23 15.36 3.72
N GLU A 242 0.19 14.04 3.54
CA GLU A 242 0.30 13.43 2.21
C GLU A 242 -1.08 13.03 1.67
N PRO A 243 -1.56 13.63 0.55
CA PRO A 243 -2.85 13.27 -0.04
C PRO A 243 -3.00 11.78 -0.34
N GLY A 244 -1.92 11.11 -0.77
CA GLY A 244 -1.91 9.67 -0.99
C GLY A 244 -2.21 8.88 0.29
N HIS A 245 -1.58 9.25 1.40
CA HIS A 245 -1.86 8.62 2.70
C HIS A 245 -3.25 8.99 3.24
N GLN A 246 -3.77 10.20 2.95
CA GLN A 246 -5.17 10.50 3.29
C GLN A 246 -6.13 9.51 2.61
N PHE A 247 -5.90 9.17 1.32
CA PHE A 247 -6.70 8.17 0.62
C PHE A 247 -6.51 6.77 1.19
N GLU A 248 -5.28 6.36 1.46
CA GLU A 248 -4.96 5.02 1.95
C GLU A 248 -5.51 4.80 3.37
N TRP A 249 -5.27 5.73 4.29
CA TRP A 249 -5.89 5.72 5.62
C TRP A 249 -7.42 5.78 5.55
N SER A 250 -7.98 6.57 4.64
CA SER A 250 -9.42 6.65 4.41
C SER A 250 -10.00 5.27 4.03
N TRP A 251 -9.32 4.53 3.16
CA TRP A 251 -9.71 3.19 2.75
C TRP A 251 -9.61 2.18 3.90
N LEU A 252 -8.51 2.17 4.65
CA LEU A 252 -8.29 1.27 5.78
C LEU A 252 -9.25 1.57 6.94
N MET A 253 -9.35 2.82 7.35
CA MET A 253 -10.28 3.26 8.40
C MET A 253 -11.75 3.02 8.02
N GLY A 254 -12.09 3.17 6.75
CA GLY A 254 -13.43 2.88 6.25
C GLY A 254 -13.77 1.39 6.37
N GLN A 255 -12.86 0.48 6.05
CA GLN A 255 -13.04 -0.97 6.23
C GLN A 255 -13.15 -1.36 7.70
N TRP A 256 -12.27 -0.81 8.54
CA TRP A 256 -12.31 -1.05 9.98
C TRP A 256 -13.61 -0.55 10.59
N ALA A 257 -14.01 0.69 10.26
CA ALA A 257 -15.21 1.31 10.79
C ALA A 257 -16.49 0.54 10.39
N GLU A 258 -16.56 0.04 9.16
CA GLU A 258 -17.66 -0.80 8.69
C GLU A 258 -17.73 -2.11 9.49
N ARG A 259 -16.59 -2.80 9.67
CA ARG A 259 -16.54 -4.04 10.46
C ARG A 259 -16.91 -3.84 11.92
N ARG A 260 -16.55 -2.71 12.52
CA ARG A 260 -16.84 -2.36 13.93
C ARG A 260 -18.15 -1.63 14.11
N GLN A 261 -18.84 -1.24 13.01
CA GLN A 261 -20.00 -0.33 13.03
C GLN A 261 -19.69 0.95 13.82
N ASN A 262 -18.50 1.50 13.59
CA ASN A 262 -17.97 2.66 14.29
C ASN A 262 -18.23 3.95 13.49
N ASP A 263 -19.22 4.73 13.91
CA ASP A 263 -19.62 5.95 13.22
C ASP A 263 -18.54 7.04 13.24
N ASP A 264 -17.76 7.15 14.31
CA ASP A 264 -16.67 8.13 14.43
C ASP A 264 -15.54 7.81 13.46
N GLY A 265 -15.15 6.54 13.38
CA GLY A 265 -14.18 6.04 12.42
C GLY A 265 -14.65 6.27 10.97
N MET A 266 -15.93 6.00 10.68
CA MET A 266 -16.49 6.22 9.35
C MET A 266 -16.51 7.71 8.98
N ARG A 267 -16.85 8.61 9.93
CA ARG A 267 -16.76 10.07 9.70
C ARG A 267 -15.34 10.52 9.45
N ALA A 268 -14.38 10.02 10.23
CA ALA A 268 -12.96 10.33 10.03
C ALA A 268 -12.49 9.83 8.65
N ALA A 269 -12.80 8.59 8.28
CA ALA A 269 -12.43 8.01 6.98
C ALA A 269 -12.99 8.84 5.80
N LYS A 270 -14.26 9.22 5.84
CA LYS A 270 -14.87 10.09 4.81
C LYS A 270 -14.24 11.49 4.80
N ARG A 271 -13.85 12.03 5.97
CA ARG A 271 -13.17 13.33 6.06
C ARG A 271 -11.78 13.30 5.42
N LEU A 272 -10.99 12.25 5.67
CA LEU A 272 -9.68 12.06 5.01
C LEU A 272 -9.83 12.01 3.48
N PHE A 273 -10.80 11.23 2.98
CA PHE A 273 -11.12 11.19 1.55
C PHE A 273 -11.43 12.58 0.98
N GLN A 274 -12.29 13.33 1.67
CA GLN A 274 -12.70 14.66 1.22
C GLN A 274 -11.52 15.64 1.17
N ILE A 275 -10.65 15.62 2.19
CA ILE A 275 -9.44 16.45 2.23
C ILE A 275 -8.52 16.10 1.03
N ALA A 276 -8.28 14.81 0.79
CA ALA A 276 -7.44 14.38 -0.30
C ALA A 276 -7.99 14.84 -1.68
N VAL A 277 -9.29 14.71 -1.89
CA VAL A 277 -9.93 15.14 -3.15
C VAL A 277 -9.90 16.66 -3.32
N ASP A 278 -10.28 17.40 -2.27
CA ASP A 278 -10.48 18.85 -2.38
C ASP A 278 -9.19 19.66 -2.33
N ARG A 279 -8.19 19.14 -1.62
CA ARG A 279 -6.93 19.86 -1.34
C ARG A 279 -5.71 19.21 -2.00
N GLY A 280 -5.72 17.88 -2.11
CA GLY A 280 -4.58 17.11 -2.61
C GLY A 280 -4.59 16.84 -4.11
N VAL A 281 -5.69 17.11 -4.83
CA VAL A 281 -5.76 16.91 -6.28
C VAL A 281 -5.47 18.22 -7.02
N CYS A 282 -4.38 18.23 -7.79
CA CYS A 282 -3.99 19.38 -8.63
C CYS A 282 -5.05 19.65 -9.70
N GLU A 283 -5.63 20.85 -9.70
CA GLU A 283 -6.67 21.24 -10.66
C GLU A 283 -6.20 21.21 -12.12
N LYS A 284 -4.95 21.53 -12.39
CA LYS A 284 -4.40 21.60 -13.76
C LYS A 284 -4.14 20.20 -14.32
N ARG A 285 -3.43 19.34 -13.58
CA ARG A 285 -3.06 17.98 -14.01
C ARG A 285 -4.14 16.93 -13.68
N LYS A 286 -5.09 17.25 -12.79
CA LYS A 286 -6.15 16.33 -12.31
C LYS A 286 -5.61 15.07 -11.60
N VAL A 287 -4.43 15.16 -10.96
CA VAL A 287 -3.74 14.10 -10.25
C VAL A 287 -3.52 14.50 -8.80
N ALA A 288 -3.51 13.52 -7.89
CA ALA A 288 -3.09 13.73 -6.52
C ALA A 288 -1.60 14.04 -6.47
N ILE A 289 -1.23 15.07 -5.69
CA ILE A 289 0.14 15.54 -5.49
C ILE A 289 0.78 14.89 -4.26
N MET A 290 2.09 15.09 -4.10
CA MET A 290 2.87 14.40 -3.08
C MET A 290 2.53 14.86 -1.67
N SER A 291 2.59 16.17 -1.38
CA SER A 291 2.32 16.63 -0.03
C SER A 291 1.82 18.09 0.07
N LEU A 292 1.11 18.31 1.15
CA LEU A 292 0.60 19.60 1.64
C LEU A 292 1.20 19.87 3.02
N TYR A 293 1.07 21.10 3.49
CA TYR A 293 1.14 21.41 4.91
C TYR A 293 -0.26 21.27 5.57
N ASP A 294 -0.29 21.34 6.88
CA ASP A 294 -1.50 21.22 7.70
C ASP A 294 -2.53 22.37 7.52
N ASP A 295 -2.11 23.46 6.90
CA ASP A 295 -2.98 24.57 6.45
C ASP A 295 -3.48 24.37 5.01
N PHE A 296 -3.16 23.21 4.41
CA PHE A 296 -3.48 22.80 3.04
C PHE A 296 -2.77 23.62 1.94
N SER A 297 -1.77 24.42 2.26
CA SER A 297 -0.85 24.96 1.25
C SER A 297 0.02 23.84 0.67
N VAL A 298 0.38 23.94 -0.60
CA VAL A 298 1.20 22.94 -1.29
C VAL A 298 2.62 22.96 -0.70
N HIS A 299 3.08 21.80 -0.24
CA HIS A 299 4.46 21.57 0.18
C HIS A 299 5.30 21.01 -0.97
N ASP A 300 4.83 19.90 -1.59
CA ASP A 300 5.45 19.30 -2.77
C ASP A 300 4.38 18.99 -3.83
N GLY A 301 4.45 19.74 -4.94
CA GLY A 301 3.53 19.61 -6.07
C GLY A 301 3.86 18.45 -7.01
N LEU A 302 4.91 17.65 -6.76
CA LEU A 302 5.20 16.44 -7.52
C LEU A 302 3.99 15.50 -7.45
N ALA A 303 3.59 14.88 -8.55
CA ALA A 303 2.64 13.78 -8.52
C ALA A 303 3.40 12.45 -8.68
N ARG A 304 3.02 11.45 -7.87
CA ARG A 304 3.47 10.08 -8.04
C ARG A 304 2.30 9.19 -8.48
N LEU A 305 2.62 8.01 -9.00
CA LEU A 305 1.62 7.05 -9.44
C LEU A 305 0.76 6.54 -8.28
N TRP A 306 1.38 6.09 -7.18
CA TRP A 306 0.71 5.38 -6.11
C TRP A 306 -0.45 6.15 -5.43
N PRO A 307 -0.43 7.49 -5.25
CA PRO A 307 -1.59 8.19 -4.71
C PRO A 307 -2.85 8.08 -5.57
N GLN A 308 -2.68 7.89 -6.89
CA GLN A 308 -3.82 7.73 -7.80
C GLN A 308 -4.51 6.38 -7.59
N THR A 309 -3.73 5.33 -7.27
CA THR A 309 -4.26 4.00 -6.96
C THR A 309 -5.00 3.97 -5.63
N GLU A 310 -4.50 4.68 -4.62
CA GLU A 310 -5.16 4.81 -3.32
C GLU A 310 -6.48 5.60 -3.43
N TRP A 311 -6.51 6.61 -4.28
CA TRP A 311 -7.74 7.32 -4.60
C TRP A 311 -8.79 6.38 -5.23
N ILE A 312 -8.40 5.48 -6.14
CA ILE A 312 -9.30 4.48 -6.72
C ILE A 312 -9.89 3.59 -5.62
N LYS A 313 -9.05 3.00 -4.78
CA LYS A 313 -9.46 2.10 -3.69
C LYS A 313 -10.46 2.76 -2.75
N SER A 314 -10.13 3.94 -2.26
CA SER A 314 -10.94 4.69 -1.32
C SER A 314 -12.29 5.11 -1.92
N ALA A 315 -12.30 5.62 -3.16
CA ALA A 315 -13.53 6.01 -3.85
C ALA A 315 -14.47 4.82 -4.08
N LEU A 316 -13.93 3.66 -4.45
CA LEU A 316 -14.73 2.46 -4.69
C LEU A 316 -15.31 1.88 -3.41
N LEU A 317 -14.56 1.87 -2.32
CA LEU A 317 -15.06 1.47 -1.01
C LEU A 317 -16.31 2.28 -0.63
N PHE A 318 -16.21 3.61 -0.67
CA PHE A 318 -17.36 4.45 -0.30
C PHE A 318 -18.49 4.39 -1.33
N ALA A 319 -18.20 4.11 -2.59
CA ALA A 319 -19.27 3.84 -3.56
C ALA A 319 -20.08 2.59 -3.21
N LEU A 320 -19.43 1.54 -2.68
CA LEU A 320 -20.12 0.33 -2.21
C LEU A 320 -20.92 0.59 -0.92
N LEU A 321 -20.36 1.34 0.01
CA LEU A 321 -21.00 1.63 1.30
C LEU A 321 -22.10 2.70 1.23
N SER A 322 -22.19 3.47 0.14
CA SER A 322 -23.16 4.58 -0.02
C SER A 322 -24.34 4.20 -0.93
N LYS A 323 -25.39 5.04 -0.90
CA LYS A 323 -26.58 4.91 -1.74
C LYS A 323 -26.92 6.24 -2.42
N GLY A 324 -27.78 6.21 -3.43
CA GLY A 324 -28.32 7.41 -4.07
C GLY A 324 -27.25 8.32 -4.68
N GLU A 325 -27.34 9.61 -4.42
CA GLU A 325 -26.44 10.63 -4.95
C GLU A 325 -25.01 10.51 -4.41
N GLU A 326 -24.87 10.12 -3.15
CA GLU A 326 -23.56 9.91 -2.53
C GLU A 326 -22.78 8.78 -3.24
N ARG A 327 -23.44 7.67 -3.57
CA ARG A 327 -22.84 6.61 -4.39
C ARG A 327 -22.38 7.15 -5.76
N VAL A 328 -23.21 7.95 -6.42
CA VAL A 328 -22.87 8.55 -7.72
C VAL A 328 -21.62 9.44 -7.62
N TYR A 329 -21.53 10.24 -6.56
CA TYR A 329 -20.35 11.07 -6.28
C TYR A 329 -19.07 10.23 -6.20
N TYR A 330 -19.08 9.15 -5.41
CA TYR A 330 -17.89 8.28 -5.28
C TYR A 330 -17.57 7.52 -6.55
N LEU A 331 -18.56 7.05 -7.32
CA LEU A 331 -18.33 6.43 -8.63
C LEU A 331 -17.70 7.41 -9.63
N GLN A 332 -18.13 8.67 -9.62
CA GLN A 332 -17.51 9.71 -10.44
C GLN A 332 -16.08 10.01 -9.98
N SER A 333 -15.84 10.00 -8.67
CA SER A 333 -14.50 10.17 -8.11
C SER A 333 -13.58 9.02 -8.52
N ALA A 334 -14.04 7.77 -8.50
CA ALA A 334 -13.28 6.62 -8.98
C ALA A 334 -12.91 6.74 -10.47
N LEU A 335 -13.84 7.19 -11.31
CA LEU A 335 -13.55 7.47 -12.72
C LEU A 335 -12.49 8.57 -12.90
N ARG A 336 -12.52 9.61 -12.08
CA ARG A 336 -11.47 10.67 -12.08
C ARG A 336 -10.11 10.10 -11.66
N ALA A 337 -10.08 9.25 -10.64
CA ALA A 337 -8.86 8.59 -10.16
C ALA A 337 -8.25 7.65 -11.23
N ILE A 338 -9.08 6.87 -11.92
CA ILE A 338 -8.63 6.03 -13.04
C ILE A 338 -8.09 6.89 -14.19
N ALA A 339 -8.76 8.01 -14.50
CA ALA A 339 -8.26 8.95 -15.50
C ALA A 339 -6.93 9.60 -15.09
N ALA A 340 -6.72 9.85 -13.79
CA ALA A 340 -5.47 10.36 -13.24
C ALA A 340 -4.33 9.33 -13.30
N LEU A 341 -4.64 8.03 -13.11
CA LEU A 341 -3.67 6.94 -13.20
C LEU A 341 -3.20 6.68 -14.63
N ARG A 342 -4.10 6.82 -15.60
CA ARG A 342 -3.85 6.40 -17.01
C ARG A 342 -2.57 6.96 -17.63
N PRO A 343 -2.21 8.26 -17.51
CA PRO A 343 -0.96 8.77 -18.07
C PRO A 343 0.30 8.07 -17.56
N PHE A 344 0.29 7.64 -16.30
CA PHE A 344 1.41 6.90 -15.71
C PHE A 344 1.58 5.50 -16.31
N LEU A 345 0.53 4.88 -16.81
CA LEU A 345 0.55 3.55 -17.43
C LEU A 345 0.77 3.57 -18.95
N ASP A 346 0.77 4.77 -19.56
CA ASP A 346 0.98 4.93 -21.01
C ASP A 346 2.47 4.99 -21.35
N THR A 347 3.11 3.85 -21.29
CA THR A 347 4.55 3.65 -21.49
C THR A 347 4.85 2.97 -22.83
N PRO A 348 6.07 3.13 -23.39
CA PRO A 348 6.48 2.46 -24.64
C PRO A 348 6.38 0.94 -24.57
N VAL A 349 6.85 0.35 -23.46
CA VAL A 349 6.68 -1.09 -23.17
C VAL A 349 5.47 -1.25 -22.27
N LYS A 350 4.42 -1.89 -22.79
CA LYS A 350 3.19 -2.11 -22.03
C LYS A 350 3.42 -3.04 -20.83
N GLY A 351 2.84 -2.65 -19.69
CA GLY A 351 3.04 -3.36 -18.41
C GLY A 351 4.05 -2.67 -17.50
N LEU A 352 4.72 -1.61 -17.97
CA LEU A 352 5.50 -0.69 -17.16
C LEU A 352 4.68 0.54 -16.76
N TRP A 353 5.32 1.43 -16.02
CA TRP A 353 4.75 2.70 -15.58
C TRP A 353 5.82 3.77 -15.39
N TYR A 354 5.41 5.03 -15.55
CA TYR A 354 6.14 6.17 -15.01
C TYR A 354 5.75 6.34 -13.54
N ASP A 355 6.71 6.68 -12.68
CA ASP A 355 6.42 6.85 -11.24
C ASP A 355 6.16 8.31 -10.85
N LYS A 356 6.73 9.28 -11.60
CA LYS A 356 6.75 10.70 -11.22
C LYS A 356 6.32 11.63 -12.34
N TRP A 357 5.53 12.64 -11.95
CA TRP A 357 5.10 13.74 -12.82
C TRP A 357 5.33 15.08 -12.11
N PRO A 358 6.44 15.80 -12.42
CA PRO A 358 6.77 17.10 -11.84
C PRO A 358 5.72 18.16 -12.14
N GLU A 359 5.62 19.15 -11.28
CA GLU A 359 4.82 20.36 -11.55
C GLU A 359 5.41 21.13 -12.73
N GLY A 360 4.56 21.42 -13.74
CA GLY A 360 4.97 22.14 -14.94
C GLY A 360 5.82 21.35 -15.94
N GLY A 361 6.10 20.06 -15.67
CA GLY A 361 6.87 19.16 -16.53
C GLY A 361 6.06 18.05 -17.18
N THR A 362 6.78 17.11 -17.81
CA THR A 362 6.27 15.84 -18.32
C THR A 362 6.59 14.71 -17.34
N LEU A 363 5.99 13.55 -17.54
CA LEU A 363 6.34 12.32 -16.83
C LEU A 363 7.84 12.04 -16.97
N ILE A 364 8.47 11.64 -15.86
CA ILE A 364 9.93 11.37 -15.84
C ILE A 364 10.18 10.00 -16.45
N ASP A 365 11.06 9.97 -17.44
CA ASP A 365 11.56 8.72 -18.05
C ASP A 365 12.63 8.12 -17.14
N GLU A 366 12.18 7.32 -16.17
CA GLU A 366 13.02 6.58 -15.23
C GLU A 366 12.53 5.13 -15.13
N PRO A 367 13.38 4.19 -14.68
CA PRO A 367 12.95 2.81 -14.49
C PRO A 367 11.74 2.67 -13.57
N ALA A 368 10.76 1.84 -13.94
CA ALA A 368 9.57 1.57 -13.16
C ALA A 368 9.95 0.82 -11.85
N PRO A 369 9.67 1.37 -10.67
CA PRO A 369 10.05 0.76 -9.40
C PRO A 369 9.10 -0.41 -9.04
N ALA A 370 9.67 -1.58 -8.73
CA ALA A 370 8.93 -2.77 -8.33
C ALA A 370 8.00 -2.52 -7.12
N SER A 371 8.43 -1.66 -6.19
CA SER A 371 7.64 -1.33 -5.01
C SER A 371 6.27 -0.70 -5.30
N THR A 372 6.07 -0.10 -6.47
CA THR A 372 4.81 0.52 -6.88
C THR A 372 3.81 -0.51 -7.41
N PHE A 373 4.27 -1.70 -7.84
CA PHE A 373 3.39 -2.74 -8.41
C PHE A 373 2.29 -3.20 -7.44
N TYR A 374 2.61 -3.30 -6.16
CA TYR A 374 1.66 -3.60 -5.10
C TYR A 374 0.44 -2.66 -5.13
N HIS A 375 0.66 -1.35 -5.17
CA HIS A 375 -0.41 -0.36 -5.21
C HIS A 375 -1.29 -0.50 -6.46
N ILE A 376 -0.68 -0.70 -7.62
CA ILE A 376 -1.40 -0.88 -8.89
C ILE A 376 -2.27 -2.14 -8.82
N LEU A 377 -1.70 -3.25 -8.39
CA LEU A 377 -2.41 -4.53 -8.32
C LEU A 377 -3.57 -4.48 -7.32
N CYS A 378 -3.36 -3.89 -6.14
CA CYS A 378 -4.41 -3.69 -5.15
C CYS A 378 -5.57 -2.85 -5.71
N ALA A 379 -5.27 -1.76 -6.41
CA ALA A 379 -6.31 -0.92 -7.01
C ALA A 379 -7.08 -1.65 -8.12
N CYS A 380 -6.40 -2.44 -8.94
CA CYS A 380 -7.07 -3.27 -9.95
C CYS A 380 -7.98 -4.32 -9.31
N TYR A 381 -7.51 -5.01 -8.27
CA TYR A 381 -8.30 -5.99 -7.53
C TYR A 381 -9.55 -5.37 -6.90
N GLU A 382 -9.40 -4.26 -6.17
CA GLU A 382 -10.54 -3.56 -5.56
C GLU A 382 -11.52 -3.02 -6.63
N ALA A 383 -11.00 -2.63 -7.79
CA ALA A 383 -11.85 -2.19 -8.90
C ALA A 383 -12.65 -3.35 -9.51
N GLU A 384 -12.03 -4.51 -9.75
CA GLU A 384 -12.72 -5.71 -10.23
C GLU A 384 -13.79 -6.17 -9.25
N LYS A 385 -13.45 -6.22 -7.96
CA LYS A 385 -14.38 -6.56 -6.89
C LYS A 385 -15.57 -5.60 -6.87
N ALA A 386 -15.31 -4.29 -6.86
CA ALA A 386 -16.36 -3.28 -6.80
C ALA A 386 -17.33 -3.36 -7.99
N VAL A 387 -16.84 -3.53 -9.21
CA VAL A 387 -17.74 -3.64 -10.39
C VAL A 387 -18.53 -4.95 -10.42
N SER A 388 -18.09 -5.99 -9.73
CA SER A 388 -18.86 -7.23 -9.58
C SER A 388 -20.05 -7.07 -8.60
N GLU A 389 -19.95 -6.14 -7.64
CA GLU A 389 -20.96 -5.85 -6.63
C GLU A 389 -21.92 -4.70 -7.04
N LEU A 390 -21.58 -3.91 -8.08
CA LEU A 390 -22.36 -2.78 -8.62
C LEU A 390 -23.25 -3.20 -9.80
#